data_c35bdc9ca0220fd62e9fad8fe3e96373
#
_entry.id   c35bdc9ca0220fd62e9fad8fe3e96373
#
_cell.length_a   1.000
_cell.length_b   1.000
_cell.length_c   1.000
_cell.angle_alpha   90.00
_cell.angle_beta   90.00
_cell.angle_gamma   90.00
#
_symmetry.space_group_name_H-M   'P 1'
#
loop_
_entity.id
_entity.type
_entity.pdbx_description
1 polymer ?
#
loop_
_entity_poly.entity_id
_entity_poly.type
_entity_poly.pdbx_seq_one_letter_code
_entity_poly.pdbx_strand_id
1 'polypeptide(L)'
;MNAAAPFSSSPATIGLIVEPGGEVRAAHLLAHFRLAPGGDQPGIQLVVKADGLWLRDSRDPKRKPFRPSFLLPALRVTRREPLARALGRRVRTVVDATAGLGGDALRLAGLGCTVIALERSPWIAALLDDTLRRL
;
A
#
# COMPACT_ATOMS: atom_id res chain seq x y z
N MET A 1 27.94 -16.88 21.16
CA MET A 1 26.71 -16.97 20.37
C MET A 1 25.74 -15.96 20.93
N ASN A 2 25.60 -14.84 20.25
CA ASN A 2 24.69 -13.75 20.66
C ASN A 2 23.36 -13.99 19.95
N ALA A 3 22.35 -14.43 20.68
CA ALA A 3 20.99 -14.54 20.16
C ALA A 3 20.47 -13.12 19.90
N ALA A 4 20.26 -12.77 18.66
CA ALA A 4 19.60 -11.52 18.29
C ALA A 4 18.20 -11.51 18.95
N ALA A 5 17.94 -10.50 19.76
CA ALA A 5 16.63 -10.28 20.34
C ALA A 5 15.58 -10.16 19.23
N PRO A 6 14.40 -10.76 19.38
CA PRO A 6 13.35 -10.63 18.39
C PRO A 6 12.98 -9.14 18.25
N PHE A 7 12.87 -8.68 17.01
CA PHE A 7 12.41 -7.33 16.68
C PHE A 7 11.02 -7.09 17.29
N SER A 8 10.99 -6.61 18.52
CA SER A 8 9.79 -6.06 19.15
C SER A 8 9.64 -4.61 18.68
N SER A 9 9.28 -4.41 17.43
CA SER A 9 8.72 -3.14 17.00
C SER A 9 7.21 -3.25 17.23
N SER A 10 6.70 -2.63 18.28
CA SER A 10 5.27 -2.32 18.35
C SER A 10 4.87 -1.72 17.00
N PRO A 11 3.79 -2.22 16.38
CA PRO A 11 3.36 -1.67 15.11
C PRO A 11 3.15 -0.17 15.31
N ALA A 12 3.77 0.65 14.46
CA ALA A 12 3.57 2.08 14.50
C ALA A 12 2.06 2.36 14.43
N THR A 13 1.52 2.90 15.48
CA THR A 13 0.09 3.20 15.57
C THR A 13 -0.17 4.40 14.68
N ILE A 14 -0.86 4.19 13.58
CA ILE A 14 -1.29 5.27 12.69
C ILE A 14 -2.72 5.64 13.09
N GLY A 15 -3.01 6.93 13.22
CA GLY A 15 -4.37 7.39 13.45
C GLY A 15 -5.29 6.98 12.30
N LEU A 16 -6.46 6.43 12.62
CA LEU A 16 -7.50 6.12 11.64
C LEU A 16 -8.64 7.11 11.80
N ILE A 17 -8.95 7.84 10.73
CA ILE A 17 -10.08 8.76 10.67
C ILE A 17 -11.06 8.21 9.63
N VAL A 18 -12.32 8.13 10.01
CA VAL A 18 -13.40 7.70 9.11
C VAL A 18 -14.28 8.93 8.83
N GLU A 19 -14.30 9.36 7.59
CA GLU A 19 -15.21 10.40 7.15
C GLU A 19 -16.57 9.79 6.72
N PRO A 20 -17.66 10.58 6.71
CA PRO A 20 -18.97 10.11 6.29
C PRO A 20 -18.94 9.40 4.94
N GLY A 21 -19.55 8.22 4.87
CA GLY A 21 -19.55 7.33 3.70
C GLY A 21 -18.34 6.39 3.62
N GLY A 22 -17.39 6.47 4.56
CA GLY A 22 -16.23 5.58 4.64
C GLY A 22 -16.41 4.36 5.54
N GLU A 23 -17.56 4.22 6.22
CA GLU A 23 -17.78 3.26 7.31
C GLU A 23 -17.62 1.80 6.85
N VAL A 24 -18.21 1.43 5.72
CA VAL A 24 -18.13 0.06 5.18
C VAL A 24 -16.69 -0.29 4.82
N ARG A 25 -15.99 0.65 4.21
CA ARG A 25 -14.57 0.50 3.87
C ARG A 25 -13.71 0.38 5.12
N ALA A 26 -13.97 1.19 6.13
CA ALA A 26 -13.25 1.12 7.41
C ALA A 26 -13.44 -0.24 8.09
N ALA A 27 -14.65 -0.77 8.13
CA ALA A 27 -14.95 -2.10 8.67
C ALA A 27 -14.15 -3.20 7.95
N HIS A 28 -14.12 -3.15 6.61
CA HIS A 28 -13.32 -4.08 5.81
C HIS A 28 -11.83 -4.00 6.15
N LEU A 29 -11.29 -2.79 6.24
CA LEU A 29 -9.87 -2.57 6.53
C LEU A 29 -9.46 -3.07 7.92
N LEU A 30 -10.26 -2.75 8.93
CA LEU A 30 -10.03 -3.19 10.31
C LEU A 30 -10.02 -4.72 10.42
N ALA A 31 -10.96 -5.38 9.71
CA ALA A 31 -11.05 -6.83 9.72
C ALA A 31 -9.88 -7.53 8.97
N HIS A 32 -9.53 -7.04 7.77
CA HIS A 32 -8.56 -7.72 6.90
C HIS A 32 -7.11 -7.41 7.24
N PHE A 33 -6.80 -6.17 7.62
CA PHE A 33 -5.43 -5.73 7.86
C PHE A 33 -5.07 -5.64 9.34
N ARG A 34 -5.98 -6.04 10.24
CA ARG A 34 -5.78 -5.97 11.70
C ARG A 34 -5.33 -4.58 12.15
N LEU A 35 -5.89 -3.56 11.54
CA LEU A 35 -5.59 -2.19 11.89
C LEU A 35 -6.32 -1.85 13.18
N ALA A 36 -5.62 -1.24 14.14
CA ALA A 36 -6.25 -0.67 15.29
C ALA A 36 -6.53 0.82 15.03
N PRO A 37 -7.74 1.31 15.34
CA PRO A 37 -7.97 2.75 15.32
C PRO A 37 -6.98 3.40 16.28
N GLY A 38 -6.07 4.20 15.75
CA GLY A 38 -5.19 5.04 16.55
C GLY A 38 -5.99 6.22 17.07
N GLY A 39 -5.66 6.67 18.29
CA GLY A 39 -6.22 7.92 18.83
C GLY A 39 -5.77 9.14 18.04
N ASP A 40 -6.23 10.33 18.48
CA ASP A 40 -5.93 11.64 17.87
C ASP A 40 -4.46 12.10 18.03
N GLN A 41 -3.52 11.18 18.03
CA GLN A 41 -2.12 11.52 18.13
C GLN A 41 -1.67 12.27 16.89
N PRO A 42 -0.93 13.38 17.04
CA PRO A 42 -0.37 14.10 15.90
C PRO A 42 0.59 13.20 15.10
N GLY A 43 0.45 13.20 13.79
CA GLY A 43 1.31 12.39 12.93
C GLY A 43 0.65 12.00 11.62
N ILE A 44 1.13 10.92 11.05
CA ILE A 44 0.54 10.34 9.85
C ILE A 44 -0.78 9.67 10.23
N GLN A 45 -1.82 9.98 9.48
CA GLN A 45 -3.17 9.46 9.67
C GLN A 45 -3.68 8.83 8.37
N LEU A 46 -4.36 7.71 8.50
CA LEU A 46 -5.12 7.11 7.41
C LEU A 46 -6.54 7.67 7.47
N VAL A 47 -6.96 8.32 6.40
CA VAL A 47 -8.30 8.89 6.28
C VAL A 47 -9.11 8.02 5.32
N VAL A 48 -10.18 7.45 5.83
CA VAL A 48 -11.10 6.59 5.08
C VAL A 48 -12.27 7.44 4.60
N LYS A 49 -12.40 7.57 3.28
CA LYS A 49 -13.47 8.31 2.63
C LYS A 49 -14.33 7.38 1.78
N ALA A 50 -15.46 7.88 1.32
CA ALA A 50 -16.32 7.16 0.39
C ALA A 50 -15.58 6.76 -0.91
N ASP A 51 -14.67 7.62 -1.38
CA ASP A 51 -13.93 7.45 -2.64
C ASP A 51 -12.59 6.70 -2.51
N GLY A 52 -12.16 6.35 -1.31
CA GLY A 52 -10.92 5.60 -1.09
C GLY A 52 -10.14 5.97 0.17
N LEU A 53 -8.92 5.47 0.23
CA LEU A 53 -7.99 5.73 1.33
C LEU A 53 -7.04 6.87 1.01
N TRP A 54 -6.82 7.71 2.01
CA TRP A 54 -5.94 8.87 1.94
C TRP A 54 -4.95 8.86 3.09
N LEU A 55 -3.74 9.35 2.87
CA LEU A 55 -2.78 9.66 3.92
C LEU A 55 -2.76 11.17 4.16
N ARG A 56 -2.79 11.56 5.43
CA ARG A 56 -2.66 12.94 5.88
C ARG A 56 -1.60 13.03 6.97
N ASP A 57 -0.80 14.06 6.95
CA ASP A 57 0.04 14.44 8.10
C ASP A 57 -0.67 15.54 8.88
N SER A 58 -1.17 15.24 10.07
CA SER A 58 -1.89 16.21 10.90
C SER A 58 -1.00 17.30 11.48
N ARG A 59 0.32 17.12 11.44
CA ARG A 59 1.31 18.12 11.90
C ARG A 59 1.55 19.21 10.85
N ASP A 60 1.22 18.91 9.58
CA ASP A 60 1.33 19.87 8.49
C ASP A 60 -0.03 20.01 7.77
N PRO A 61 -0.94 20.83 8.30
CA PRO A 61 -2.27 21.02 7.71
C PRO A 61 -2.25 21.68 6.33
N LYS A 62 -1.13 22.29 5.92
CA LYS A 62 -0.96 22.87 4.59
C LYS A 62 -0.65 21.82 3.53
N ARG A 63 -0.14 20.66 3.96
CA ARG A 63 0.17 19.56 3.05
C ARG A 63 -1.12 18.87 2.61
N LYS A 64 -1.34 18.82 1.30
CA LYS A 64 -2.51 18.12 0.75
C LYS A 64 -2.45 16.63 1.11
N PRO A 65 -3.58 16.02 1.50
CA PRO A 65 -3.65 14.58 1.68
C PRO A 65 -3.20 13.85 0.40
N PHE A 66 -2.48 12.76 0.58
CA PHE A 66 -1.98 11.92 -0.49
C PHE A 66 -2.89 10.70 -0.66
N ARG A 67 -3.26 10.39 -1.90
CA ARG A 67 -3.92 9.15 -2.28
C ARG A 67 -3.13 8.48 -3.38
N PRO A 68 -2.71 7.22 -3.22
CA PRO A 68 -2.08 6.48 -4.29
C PRO A 68 -3.04 6.37 -5.48
N SER A 69 -2.52 6.60 -6.67
CA SER A 69 -3.26 6.41 -7.92
C SER A 69 -2.31 5.92 -8.98
N PHE A 70 -2.79 4.99 -9.81
CA PHE A 70 -2.04 4.51 -10.95
C PHE A 70 -2.62 5.11 -12.22
N LEU A 71 -1.81 5.90 -12.89
CA LEU A 71 -2.17 6.37 -14.23
C LEU A 71 -1.86 5.24 -15.22
N LEU A 72 -2.86 4.75 -15.93
CA LEU A 72 -2.73 3.69 -16.93
C LEU A 72 -1.56 3.91 -17.92
N PRO A 73 -1.23 5.13 -18.39
CA PRO A 73 -0.06 5.36 -19.20
C PRO A 73 1.27 5.04 -18.52
N ALA A 74 1.36 5.24 -17.19
CA ALA A 74 2.55 4.91 -16.40
C ALA A 74 2.76 3.40 -16.24
N LEU A 75 1.73 2.60 -16.51
CA LEU A 75 1.77 1.14 -16.51
C LEU A 75 2.25 0.55 -17.84
N ARG A 76 2.47 1.36 -18.87
CA ARG A 76 3.04 0.91 -20.15
C ARG A 76 4.52 0.60 -19.95
N VAL A 77 4.79 -0.65 -19.62
CA VAL A 77 6.15 -1.16 -19.44
C VAL A 77 6.69 -1.64 -20.76
N THR A 78 7.88 -1.19 -21.12
CA THR A 78 8.60 -1.71 -22.28
C THR A 78 9.56 -2.81 -21.84
N ARG A 79 9.80 -3.80 -22.72
CA ARG A 79 10.79 -4.86 -22.46
C ARG A 79 12.23 -4.34 -22.35
N ARG A 80 12.47 -3.05 -22.60
CA ARG A 80 13.77 -2.39 -22.45
C ARG A 80 14.05 -1.92 -21.04
N GLU A 81 13.04 -1.84 -20.19
CA GLU A 81 13.20 -1.41 -18.81
C GLU A 81 14.04 -2.41 -18.00
N PRO A 82 14.83 -1.94 -17.02
CA PRO A 82 15.69 -2.80 -16.21
C PRO A 82 14.94 -3.97 -15.55
N LEU A 83 13.74 -3.70 -15.01
CA LEU A 83 12.90 -4.69 -14.37
C LEU A 83 12.47 -5.81 -15.35
N ALA A 84 12.03 -5.44 -16.56
CA ALA A 84 11.65 -6.37 -17.60
C ALA A 84 12.83 -7.22 -18.09
N ARG A 85 14.02 -6.62 -18.14
CA ARG A 85 15.26 -7.32 -18.52
C ARG A 85 15.70 -8.31 -17.45
N ALA A 86 15.57 -7.95 -16.17
CA ALA A 86 15.94 -8.81 -15.04
C ALA A 86 15.04 -10.07 -14.97
N LEU A 87 13.76 -9.94 -15.30
CA LEU A 87 12.82 -11.07 -15.30
C LEU A 87 13.14 -12.15 -16.33
N GLY A 88 13.69 -11.77 -17.47
CA GLY A 88 13.83 -12.69 -18.59
C GLY A 88 12.48 -12.97 -19.31
N ARG A 89 12.52 -13.86 -20.32
CA ARG A 89 11.37 -14.05 -21.23
C ARG A 89 10.38 -15.13 -20.81
N ARG A 90 10.73 -15.98 -19.82
CA ARG A 90 9.94 -17.18 -19.48
C ARG A 90 9.24 -17.09 -18.12
N VAL A 91 9.49 -16.04 -17.36
CA VAL A 91 8.89 -15.86 -16.03
C VAL A 91 7.40 -15.53 -16.18
N ARG A 92 6.56 -16.29 -15.49
CA ARG A 92 5.10 -16.12 -15.48
C ARG A 92 4.59 -15.63 -14.14
N THR A 93 5.25 -16.02 -13.05
CA THR A 93 4.86 -15.66 -11.70
C THR A 93 6.03 -14.99 -10.99
N VAL A 94 5.77 -13.90 -10.31
CA VAL A 94 6.75 -13.12 -9.57
C VAL A 94 6.23 -12.85 -8.18
N VAL A 95 7.12 -12.95 -7.20
CA VAL A 95 6.85 -12.49 -5.83
C VAL A 95 7.56 -11.16 -5.65
N ASP A 96 6.79 -10.10 -5.43
CA ASP A 96 7.31 -8.81 -4.98
C ASP A 96 7.26 -8.77 -3.45
N ALA A 97 8.40 -9.02 -2.82
CA ALA A 97 8.50 -9.13 -1.36
C ALA A 97 8.48 -7.77 -0.63
N THR A 98 8.50 -6.68 -1.36
CA THR A 98 8.53 -5.30 -0.84
C THR A 98 7.60 -4.39 -1.64
N ALA A 99 6.37 -4.83 -1.80
CA ALA A 99 5.44 -4.26 -2.76
C ALA A 99 5.16 -2.75 -2.57
N GLY A 100 5.25 -2.25 -1.34
CA GLY A 100 4.99 -0.85 -1.06
C GLY A 100 3.62 -0.43 -1.58
N LEU A 101 3.58 0.63 -2.36
CA LEU A 101 2.37 1.10 -3.03
C LEU A 101 2.12 0.42 -4.39
N GLY A 102 2.86 -0.63 -4.73
CA GLY A 102 2.59 -1.49 -5.89
C GLY A 102 3.16 -1.01 -7.23
N GLY A 103 4.08 -0.06 -7.24
CA GLY A 103 4.63 0.49 -8.47
C GLY A 103 5.26 -0.58 -9.37
N ASP A 104 6.14 -1.39 -8.82
CA ASP A 104 6.82 -2.45 -9.56
C ASP A 104 5.89 -3.65 -9.82
N ALA A 105 5.05 -4.02 -8.83
CA ALA A 105 4.06 -5.07 -8.99
C ALA A 105 3.15 -4.83 -10.20
N LEU A 106 2.68 -3.61 -10.37
CA LEU A 106 1.84 -3.23 -11.52
C LEU A 106 2.59 -3.24 -12.85
N ARG A 107 3.85 -2.80 -12.84
CA ARG A 107 4.71 -2.91 -14.03
C ARG A 107 4.91 -4.36 -14.44
N LEU A 108 5.17 -5.26 -13.48
CA LEU A 108 5.29 -6.68 -13.71
C LEU A 108 4.00 -7.29 -14.25
N ALA A 109 2.85 -6.91 -13.69
CA ALA A 109 1.54 -7.30 -14.20
C ALA A 109 1.31 -6.81 -15.65
N GLY A 110 1.72 -5.57 -15.95
CA GLY A 110 1.69 -5.00 -17.30
C GLY A 110 2.56 -5.75 -18.31
N LEU A 111 3.58 -6.47 -17.86
CA LEU A 111 4.40 -7.39 -18.68
C LEU A 111 3.74 -8.76 -18.88
N GLY A 112 2.58 -9.01 -18.29
CA GLY A 112 1.83 -10.26 -18.36
C GLY A 112 2.22 -11.28 -17.29
N CYS A 113 2.85 -10.85 -16.20
CA CYS A 113 3.15 -11.72 -15.07
C CYS A 113 1.98 -11.78 -14.08
N THR A 114 1.77 -12.94 -13.48
CA THR A 114 1.03 -13.05 -12.22
C THR A 114 1.93 -12.57 -11.09
N VAL A 115 1.48 -11.59 -10.32
CA VAL A 115 2.28 -11.01 -9.24
C VAL A 115 1.67 -11.31 -7.89
N ILE A 116 2.50 -11.83 -6.98
CA ILE A 116 2.17 -12.00 -5.56
C ILE A 116 2.87 -10.86 -4.85
N ALA A 117 2.11 -9.88 -4.39
CA ALA A 117 2.63 -8.72 -3.70
C ALA A 117 2.61 -8.94 -2.18
N LEU A 118 3.76 -8.79 -1.54
CA LEU A 118 3.90 -8.87 -0.08
C LEU A 118 4.30 -7.50 0.46
N GLU A 119 3.59 -7.05 1.47
CA GLU A 119 3.89 -5.80 2.16
C GLU A 119 3.84 -6.00 3.68
N ARG A 120 4.92 -5.60 4.35
CA ARG A 120 5.05 -5.78 5.81
C ARG A 120 4.17 -4.82 6.60
N SER A 121 4.04 -3.59 6.12
CA SER A 121 3.23 -2.57 6.78
C SER A 121 1.75 -2.77 6.46
N PRO A 122 0.91 -3.08 7.45
CA PRO A 122 -0.52 -3.28 7.19
C PRO A 122 -1.20 -2.02 6.64
N TRP A 123 -0.70 -0.82 6.98
CA TRP A 123 -1.21 0.45 6.48
C TRP A 123 -0.92 0.65 5.00
N ILE A 124 0.31 0.31 4.57
CA ILE A 124 0.70 0.39 3.17
C ILE A 124 -0.01 -0.69 2.36
N ALA A 125 -0.14 -1.90 2.92
CA ALA A 125 -0.90 -2.98 2.29
C ALA A 125 -2.37 -2.58 2.08
N ALA A 126 -2.99 -1.93 3.06
CA ALA A 126 -4.36 -1.42 2.95
C ALA A 126 -4.50 -0.36 1.84
N LEU A 127 -3.53 0.56 1.74
CA LEU A 127 -3.49 1.57 0.66
C LEU A 127 -3.32 0.92 -0.72
N LEU A 128 -2.47 -0.10 -0.80
CA LEU A 128 -2.26 -0.88 -2.03
C LEU A 128 -3.55 -1.60 -2.44
N ASP A 129 -4.18 -2.33 -1.53
CA ASP A 129 -5.45 -3.05 -1.78
C ASP A 129 -6.55 -2.09 -2.25
N ASP A 130 -6.75 -0.97 -1.53
CA ASP A 130 -7.72 0.05 -1.93
C ASP A 130 -7.44 0.61 -3.33
N THR A 131 -6.16 0.81 -3.64
CA THR A 131 -5.78 1.35 -4.96
C THR A 131 -6.03 0.33 -6.07
N LEU A 132 -5.73 -0.96 -5.83
CA LEU A 132 -6.00 -2.03 -6.78
C LEU A 132 -7.49 -2.23 -7.04
N ARG A 133 -8.33 -2.11 -6.01
CA ARG A 133 -9.80 -2.20 -6.17
C ARG A 133 -10.43 -1.07 -6.96
N ARG A 134 -9.68 0.02 -7.18
CA ARG A 134 -10.13 1.19 -7.97
C ARG A 134 -9.62 1.18 -9.42
N LEU A 135 -8.82 0.17 -9.80
CA LEU A 135 -8.38 -0.04 -11.19
C LEU A 135 -9.49 -0.67 -12.03
#